data_777c027e3c1a314af90d472b419a1f77
#
_entry.id   777c027e3c1a314af90d472b419a1f77
#
_cell.length_a   1.000
_cell.length_b   1.000
_cell.length_c   1.000
_cell.angle_alpha   90.00
_cell.angle_beta   90.00
_cell.angle_gamma   90.00
#
_symmetry.space_group_name_H-M   'P 1'
#
loop_
_entity.id
_entity.type
_entity.pdbx_description
1 polymer ?
#
loop_
_entity_poly.entity_id
_entity_poly.type
_entity_poly.pdbx_seq_one_letter_code
_entity_poly.pdbx_strand_id
1 'polypeptide(L)'
;MADNTRKPALKKSGPKEDRHFVTALARGLELLACFRSGDRLLGNLELAERCQLPKSTVSRLTYTLTKAGYLQYDSGSGKYRLGSATLALSSVMLSRLDMRQLARPLMQELADFSRSMVSLGMRDRLSMIYIENRRSQTALTLSLDVGSRIPIASTAMGRAYLAIISESERTDILERVRELDEILWPKIRDKVERALDDFATYGCCTSFGDWQPDVNAIALAFRPADGTAPLSINCGGPAFHLSPEYLLKEARPRLQELVERLRRTQEAM
;
A
#
# COMPACT_ATOMS: atom_id res chain seq x y z
N MET A 1 0.30 7.19 -66.08
CA MET A 1 -0.18 8.27 -65.17
C MET A 1 -0.32 7.65 -63.80
N ALA A 2 0.62 7.93 -62.91
CA ALA A 2 0.66 7.39 -61.56
C ALA A 2 0.10 8.45 -60.60
N ASP A 3 -0.98 8.09 -59.91
CA ASP A 3 -1.60 8.95 -58.91
C ASP A 3 -0.91 8.72 -57.55
N ASN A 4 -0.28 9.79 -57.06
CA ASN A 4 0.57 9.81 -55.90
C ASN A 4 -0.18 10.54 -54.77
N THR A 5 -1.10 9.84 -54.07
CA THR A 5 -1.77 10.36 -52.87
C THR A 5 -1.03 9.92 -51.60
N ARG A 6 -0.02 10.73 -51.20
CA ARG A 6 0.59 10.65 -49.86
C ARG A 6 -0.43 11.04 -48.79
N LYS A 7 -0.85 10.08 -47.95
CA LYS A 7 -1.56 10.37 -46.70
C LYS A 7 -0.62 11.12 -45.74
N PRO A 8 -1.07 12.21 -45.09
CA PRO A 8 -0.28 12.87 -44.08
C PRO A 8 -0.15 11.98 -42.82
N ALA A 9 1.09 11.75 -42.35
CA ALA A 9 1.39 11.08 -41.13
C ALA A 9 0.87 11.91 -39.95
N LEU A 10 -0.08 11.36 -39.19
CA LEU A 10 -0.50 11.89 -37.90
C LEU A 10 0.69 11.88 -36.93
N LYS A 11 1.21 13.09 -36.63
CA LYS A 11 2.15 13.30 -35.52
C LYS A 11 1.44 12.90 -34.23
N LYS A 12 1.86 11.79 -33.62
CA LYS A 12 1.53 11.47 -32.23
C LYS A 12 2.14 12.56 -31.34
N SER A 13 1.33 13.47 -30.85
CA SER A 13 1.73 14.39 -29.78
C SER A 13 1.89 13.54 -28.51
N GLY A 14 3.15 13.29 -28.13
CA GLY A 14 3.46 12.77 -26.79
C GLY A 14 2.97 13.72 -25.70
N PRO A 15 2.71 13.24 -24.48
CA PRO A 15 2.31 14.11 -23.39
C PRO A 15 3.33 15.23 -23.25
N LYS A 16 2.86 16.48 -23.14
CA LYS A 16 3.72 17.65 -22.89
C LYS A 16 4.56 17.37 -21.67
N GLU A 17 5.89 17.32 -21.82
CA GLU A 17 6.80 17.25 -20.68
C GLU A 17 6.49 18.41 -19.73
N ASP A 18 6.12 18.07 -18.51
CA ASP A 18 5.93 19.04 -17.45
C ASP A 18 7.31 19.65 -17.12
N ARG A 19 7.51 20.91 -17.50
CA ARG A 19 8.78 21.64 -17.32
C ARG A 19 9.18 21.78 -15.85
N HIS A 20 8.24 21.63 -14.93
CA HIS A 20 8.47 21.68 -13.49
C HIS A 20 8.86 20.31 -12.89
N PHE A 21 8.70 19.23 -13.66
CA PHE A 21 9.00 17.88 -13.18
C PHE A 21 10.51 17.58 -13.30
N VAL A 22 11.17 17.43 -12.14
CA VAL A 22 12.61 17.13 -12.09
C VAL A 22 12.82 15.60 -12.16
N THR A 23 12.98 15.10 -13.38
CA THR A 23 13.11 13.66 -13.67
C THR A 23 14.24 12.99 -12.88
N ALA A 24 15.38 13.66 -12.67
CA ALA A 24 16.50 13.10 -11.92
C ALA A 24 16.15 12.88 -10.45
N LEU A 25 15.40 13.81 -9.83
CA LEU A 25 14.90 13.66 -8.47
C LEU A 25 13.90 12.52 -8.38
N ALA A 26 12.93 12.45 -9.29
CA ALA A 26 11.95 11.38 -9.34
C ALA A 26 12.60 10.00 -9.40
N ARG A 27 13.57 9.82 -10.31
CA ARG A 27 14.34 8.56 -10.42
C ARG A 27 15.11 8.21 -9.15
N GLY A 28 15.68 9.21 -8.46
CA GLY A 28 16.35 9.00 -7.17
C GLY A 28 15.39 8.48 -6.08
N LEU A 29 14.20 9.07 -5.99
CA LEU A 29 13.15 8.63 -5.07
C LEU A 29 12.60 7.24 -5.45
N GLU A 30 12.41 6.96 -6.74
CA GLU A 30 12.01 5.63 -7.22
C GLU A 30 13.03 4.57 -6.84
N LEU A 31 14.34 4.88 -6.94
CA LEU A 31 15.39 3.97 -6.54
C LEU A 31 15.33 3.64 -5.04
N LEU A 32 15.07 4.63 -4.17
CA LEU A 32 14.85 4.37 -2.74
C LEU A 32 13.58 3.50 -2.50
N ALA A 33 12.52 3.73 -3.28
CA ALA A 33 11.28 2.96 -3.19
C ALA A 33 11.40 1.51 -3.69
N CYS A 34 12.50 1.15 -4.40
CA CYS A 34 12.76 -0.22 -4.83
C CYS A 34 13.16 -1.17 -3.69
N PHE A 35 13.59 -0.64 -2.55
CA PHE A 35 13.88 -1.46 -1.36
C PHE A 35 12.58 -1.95 -0.72
N ARG A 36 12.49 -3.26 -0.48
CA ARG A 36 11.33 -3.94 0.09
C ARG A 36 11.64 -4.45 1.49
N SER A 37 10.60 -4.69 2.28
CA SER A 37 10.75 -5.41 3.55
C SER A 37 11.41 -6.77 3.30
N GLY A 38 12.48 -7.07 4.05
CA GLY A 38 13.29 -8.28 3.86
C GLY A 38 14.54 -8.10 2.99
N ASP A 39 14.65 -7.05 2.19
CA ASP A 39 15.88 -6.76 1.48
C ASP A 39 16.97 -6.33 2.47
N ARG A 40 18.06 -7.07 2.52
CA ARG A 40 19.22 -6.69 3.35
C ARG A 40 20.17 -5.78 2.59
N LEU A 41 20.55 -6.17 1.37
CA LEU A 41 21.50 -5.47 0.51
C LEU A 41 21.10 -5.67 -0.95
N LEU A 42 21.11 -4.59 -1.74
CA LEU A 42 20.83 -4.62 -3.19
C LEU A 42 22.02 -4.10 -3.96
N GLY A 43 22.41 -4.81 -5.03
CA GLY A 43 23.47 -4.39 -5.94
C GLY A 43 22.93 -3.44 -7.03
N ASN A 44 23.85 -2.74 -7.72
CA ASN A 44 23.48 -1.86 -8.83
C ASN A 44 22.69 -2.55 -9.94
N LEU A 45 22.97 -3.83 -10.21
CA LEU A 45 22.25 -4.60 -11.23
C LEU A 45 20.80 -4.87 -10.78
N GLU A 46 20.60 -5.34 -9.55
CA GLU A 46 19.27 -5.59 -8.98
C GLU A 46 18.43 -4.31 -8.93
N LEU A 47 19.05 -3.17 -8.55
CA LEU A 47 18.40 -1.86 -8.56
C LEU A 47 18.02 -1.42 -9.98
N ALA A 48 18.92 -1.63 -10.97
CA ALA A 48 18.65 -1.27 -12.35
C ALA A 48 17.46 -2.06 -12.94
N GLU A 49 17.37 -3.34 -12.63
CA GLU A 49 16.26 -4.20 -13.05
C GLU A 49 14.95 -3.80 -12.37
N ARG A 50 14.95 -3.54 -11.04
CA ARG A 50 13.75 -3.14 -10.32
C ARG A 50 13.20 -1.78 -10.72
N CYS A 51 14.08 -0.81 -10.99
CA CYS A 51 13.71 0.55 -11.39
C CYS A 51 13.55 0.70 -12.90
N GLN A 52 13.92 -0.32 -13.70
CA GLN A 52 13.98 -0.26 -15.18
C GLN A 52 14.81 0.91 -15.67
N LEU A 53 15.94 1.18 -15.02
CA LEU A 53 16.85 2.28 -15.35
C LEU A 53 18.19 1.74 -15.87
N PRO A 54 18.86 2.50 -16.78
CA PRO A 54 20.21 2.15 -17.23
C PRO A 54 21.20 2.08 -16.06
N LYS A 55 22.13 1.09 -16.09
CA LYS A 55 23.14 0.88 -15.04
C LYS A 55 23.95 2.14 -14.72
N SER A 56 24.31 2.93 -15.73
CA SER A 56 25.04 4.20 -15.57
C SER A 56 24.22 5.24 -14.78
N THR A 57 22.91 5.30 -15.01
CA THR A 57 21.99 6.16 -14.24
C THR A 57 21.92 5.72 -12.80
N VAL A 58 21.73 4.40 -12.55
CA VAL A 58 21.68 3.84 -11.20
C VAL A 58 22.97 4.13 -10.44
N SER A 59 24.15 3.93 -11.06
CA SER A 59 25.44 4.22 -10.41
C SER A 59 25.60 5.68 -9.98
N ARG A 60 25.11 6.63 -10.78
CA ARG A 60 25.12 8.06 -10.42
C ARG A 60 24.13 8.37 -9.29
N LEU A 61 22.95 7.78 -9.33
CA LEU A 61 21.92 7.96 -8.30
C LEU A 61 22.35 7.34 -6.98
N THR A 62 22.87 6.10 -6.95
CA THR A 62 23.37 5.44 -5.74
C THR A 62 24.54 6.20 -5.14
N TYR A 63 25.46 6.73 -5.94
CA TYR A 63 26.53 7.59 -5.44
C TYR A 63 25.97 8.84 -4.73
N THR A 64 25.07 9.56 -5.39
CA THR A 64 24.46 10.77 -4.84
C THR A 64 23.68 10.47 -3.55
N LEU A 65 22.85 9.43 -3.56
CA LEU A 65 22.04 9.03 -2.38
C LEU A 65 22.92 8.56 -1.22
N THR A 66 24.06 7.92 -1.51
CA THR A 66 25.04 7.54 -0.48
C THR A 66 25.69 8.78 0.13
N LYS A 67 26.10 9.75 -0.68
CA LYS A 67 26.65 11.02 -0.18
C LYS A 67 25.65 11.83 0.62
N ALA A 68 24.37 11.74 0.29
CA ALA A 68 23.28 12.40 1.00
C ALA A 68 22.77 11.58 2.23
N GLY A 69 23.34 10.41 2.52
CA GLY A 69 23.01 9.56 3.68
C GLY A 69 21.72 8.75 3.54
N TYR A 70 21.07 8.75 2.37
CA TYR A 70 19.87 7.96 2.09
C TYR A 70 20.18 6.50 1.76
N LEU A 71 21.38 6.23 1.25
CA LEU A 71 21.94 4.89 1.10
C LEU A 71 23.23 4.75 1.87
N GLN A 72 23.54 3.54 2.28
CA GLN A 72 24.83 3.15 2.82
C GLN A 72 25.41 2.07 1.91
N TYR A 73 26.64 2.31 1.44
CA TYR A 73 27.40 1.36 0.63
C TYR A 73 28.15 0.38 1.54
N ASP A 74 28.03 -0.89 1.28
CA ASP A 74 28.76 -1.97 1.93
C ASP A 74 29.95 -2.36 1.04
N SER A 75 31.15 -1.98 1.45
CA SER A 75 32.39 -2.22 0.68
C SER A 75 32.75 -3.71 0.56
N GLY A 76 32.29 -4.53 1.51
CA GLY A 76 32.57 -5.97 1.49
C GLY A 76 31.80 -6.71 0.40
N SER A 77 30.54 -6.33 0.14
CA SER A 77 29.70 -6.97 -0.86
C SER A 77 29.51 -6.15 -2.15
N GLY A 78 29.92 -4.88 -2.15
CA GLY A 78 29.67 -3.97 -3.27
C GLY A 78 28.18 -3.57 -3.44
N LYS A 79 27.38 -3.73 -2.39
CA LYS A 79 25.93 -3.53 -2.40
C LYS A 79 25.51 -2.35 -1.51
N TYR A 80 24.23 -1.99 -1.56
CA TYR A 80 23.65 -0.86 -0.85
C TYR A 80 22.52 -1.32 0.08
N ARG A 81 22.36 -0.59 1.17
CA ARG A 81 21.18 -0.65 2.06
C ARG A 81 20.65 0.76 2.31
N LEU A 82 19.43 0.87 2.84
CA LEU A 82 18.88 2.16 3.24
C LEU A 82 19.76 2.79 4.34
N GLY A 83 20.03 4.07 4.20
CA GLY A 83 20.82 4.87 5.14
C GLY A 83 19.95 5.54 6.20
N SER A 84 20.60 6.12 7.22
CA SER A 84 19.91 6.75 8.37
C SER A 84 19.03 7.94 8.00
N ALA A 85 19.31 8.64 6.90
CA ALA A 85 18.46 9.74 6.44
C ALA A 85 17.04 9.29 6.07
N THR A 86 16.86 8.05 5.57
CA THR A 86 15.52 7.50 5.32
C THR A 86 14.75 7.26 6.61
N LEU A 87 15.43 6.76 7.66
CA LEU A 87 14.82 6.57 8.98
C LEU A 87 14.39 7.92 9.58
N ALA A 88 15.23 8.95 9.48
CA ALA A 88 14.93 10.28 10.01
C ALA A 88 13.64 10.86 9.37
N LEU A 89 13.50 10.79 8.04
CA LEU A 89 12.28 11.21 7.36
C LEU A 89 11.05 10.42 7.78
N SER A 90 11.19 9.09 7.85
CA SER A 90 10.09 8.21 8.26
C SER A 90 9.66 8.48 9.70
N SER A 91 10.59 8.75 10.60
CA SER A 91 10.32 9.05 12.01
C SER A 91 9.52 10.34 12.18
N VAL A 92 9.86 11.40 11.44
CA VAL A 92 9.11 12.66 11.44
C VAL A 92 7.67 12.45 10.98
N MET A 93 7.47 11.66 9.94
CA MET A 93 6.13 11.33 9.47
C MET A 93 5.34 10.52 10.52
N LEU A 94 5.95 9.44 11.03
CA LEU A 94 5.27 8.53 11.96
C LEU A 94 4.97 9.17 13.32
N SER A 95 5.79 10.11 13.79
CA SER A 95 5.56 10.83 15.06
C SER A 95 4.36 11.78 15.03
N ARG A 96 3.91 12.17 13.85
CA ARG A 96 2.73 13.03 13.66
C ARG A 96 1.44 12.23 13.47
N LEU A 97 1.50 10.91 13.48
CA LEU A 97 0.33 10.04 13.36
C LEU A 97 -0.16 9.64 14.76
N ASP A 98 -0.83 10.56 15.47
CA ASP A 98 -1.40 10.30 16.81
C ASP A 98 -2.34 9.10 16.78
N MET A 99 -3.11 8.93 15.70
CA MET A 99 -3.97 7.78 15.47
C MET A 99 -3.22 6.45 15.58
N ARG A 100 -1.96 6.38 15.14
CA ARG A 100 -1.13 5.18 15.26
C ARG A 100 -0.90 4.78 16.71
N GLN A 101 -0.65 5.76 17.58
CA GLN A 101 -0.41 5.51 19.01
C GLN A 101 -1.70 5.07 19.72
N LEU A 102 -2.83 5.73 19.39
CA LEU A 102 -4.14 5.39 19.93
C LEU A 102 -4.61 3.98 19.49
N ALA A 103 -4.35 3.62 18.23
CA ALA A 103 -4.75 2.33 17.67
C ALA A 103 -3.97 1.15 18.25
N ARG A 104 -2.72 1.35 18.65
CA ARG A 104 -1.80 0.30 19.11
C ARG A 104 -2.38 -0.68 20.12
N PRO A 105 -2.86 -0.24 21.30
CA PRO A 105 -3.40 -1.14 22.30
C PRO A 105 -4.64 -1.88 21.80
N LEU A 106 -5.54 -1.19 21.11
CA LEU A 106 -6.78 -1.76 20.59
C LEU A 106 -6.53 -2.81 19.49
N MET A 107 -5.55 -2.53 18.63
CA MET A 107 -5.11 -3.48 17.61
C MET A 107 -4.48 -4.73 18.22
N GLN A 108 -3.74 -4.58 19.34
CA GLN A 108 -3.16 -5.72 20.05
C GLN A 108 -4.25 -6.59 20.67
N GLU A 109 -5.26 -5.98 21.33
CA GLU A 109 -6.42 -6.69 21.87
C GLU A 109 -7.10 -7.56 20.80
N LEU A 110 -7.35 -6.98 19.60
CA LEU A 110 -7.96 -7.72 18.50
C LEU A 110 -7.03 -8.80 17.94
N ALA A 111 -5.74 -8.51 17.80
CA ALA A 111 -4.77 -9.47 17.30
C ALA A 111 -4.64 -10.69 18.20
N ASP A 112 -4.63 -10.51 19.53
CA ASP A 112 -4.54 -11.57 20.50
C ASP A 112 -5.84 -12.39 20.55
N PHE A 113 -7.00 -11.75 20.48
CA PHE A 113 -8.29 -12.43 20.39
C PHE A 113 -8.38 -13.30 19.13
N SER A 114 -8.10 -12.74 17.97
CA SER A 114 -8.25 -13.42 16.69
C SER A 114 -7.07 -14.33 16.34
N ARG A 115 -6.00 -14.31 17.14
CA ARG A 115 -4.71 -14.99 16.83
C ARG A 115 -4.22 -14.68 15.42
N SER A 116 -4.34 -13.42 15.04
CA SER A 116 -4.08 -12.95 13.68
C SER A 116 -3.13 -11.75 13.63
N MET A 117 -3.02 -11.18 12.44
CA MET A 117 -2.37 -9.90 12.20
C MET A 117 -3.45 -8.82 12.04
N VAL A 118 -3.31 -7.73 12.79
CA VAL A 118 -4.13 -6.53 12.67
C VAL A 118 -3.24 -5.38 12.24
N SER A 119 -3.58 -4.74 11.12
CA SER A 119 -2.75 -3.67 10.54
C SER A 119 -3.56 -2.42 10.31
N LEU A 120 -2.95 -1.26 10.58
CA LEU A 120 -3.45 0.06 10.21
C LEU A 120 -2.68 0.54 8.98
N GLY A 121 -3.39 1.00 7.96
CA GLY A 121 -2.80 1.45 6.72
C GLY A 121 -3.43 2.72 6.17
N MET A 122 -2.68 3.40 5.33
CA MET A 122 -3.11 4.55 4.55
C MET A 122 -2.86 4.31 3.06
N ARG A 123 -3.50 5.08 2.20
CA ARG A 123 -3.29 4.96 0.75
C ARG A 123 -1.96 5.56 0.32
N ASP A 124 -1.26 4.85 -0.53
CA ASP A 124 -0.13 5.35 -1.31
C ASP A 124 -0.32 4.95 -2.79
N ARG A 125 -0.79 5.90 -3.60
CA ARG A 125 -1.12 5.70 -5.03
C ARG A 125 -2.15 4.58 -5.24
N LEU A 126 -1.74 3.44 -5.82
CA LEU A 126 -2.58 2.26 -6.08
C LEU A 126 -2.35 1.13 -5.06
N SER A 127 -1.81 1.47 -3.90
CA SER A 127 -1.51 0.55 -2.81
C SER A 127 -1.98 1.11 -1.48
N MET A 128 -2.14 0.22 -0.50
CA MET A 128 -2.20 0.57 0.90
C MET A 128 -0.82 0.32 1.51
N ILE A 129 -0.31 1.26 2.31
CA ILE A 129 0.96 1.12 3.05
C ILE A 129 0.65 0.96 4.53
N TYR A 130 1.26 -0.03 5.16
CA TYR A 130 1.10 -0.26 6.61
C TYR A 130 1.86 0.80 7.40
N ILE A 131 1.18 1.48 8.31
CA ILE A 131 1.74 2.47 9.23
C ILE A 131 1.84 1.94 10.66
N GLU A 132 1.05 0.91 11.01
CA GLU A 132 1.15 0.15 12.26
C GLU A 132 0.76 -1.30 12.00
N ASN A 133 1.37 -2.24 12.75
CA ASN A 133 1.09 -3.66 12.64
C ASN A 133 1.18 -4.32 14.03
N ARG A 134 0.17 -5.13 14.37
CA ARG A 134 0.10 -5.91 15.60
C ARG A 134 -0.15 -7.36 15.28
N ARG A 135 0.49 -8.23 16.02
CA ARG A 135 0.42 -9.68 15.85
C ARG A 135 0.22 -10.35 17.20
N SER A 136 -0.57 -11.38 17.22
CA SER A 136 -0.57 -12.33 18.36
C SER A 136 0.78 -13.07 18.39
N GLN A 137 1.23 -13.43 19.56
CA GLN A 137 2.46 -14.24 19.73
C GLN A 137 2.34 -15.63 19.10
N THR A 138 1.12 -16.14 18.96
CA THR A 138 0.84 -17.46 18.37
C THR A 138 0.44 -17.39 16.89
N ALA A 139 0.39 -16.21 16.29
CA ALA A 139 -0.04 -16.06 14.90
C ALA A 139 1.02 -16.57 13.93
N LEU A 140 0.61 -17.48 13.06
CA LEU A 140 1.33 -17.73 11.81
C LEU A 140 1.13 -16.50 10.93
N THR A 141 2.22 -15.76 10.65
CA THR A 141 2.09 -14.43 10.07
C THR A 141 2.69 -14.34 8.67
N LEU A 142 2.04 -13.52 7.86
CA LEU A 142 2.62 -13.00 6.63
C LEU A 142 3.86 -12.15 6.97
N SER A 143 4.90 -12.22 6.14
CA SER A 143 6.11 -11.37 6.27
C SER A 143 5.84 -9.92 5.85
N LEU A 144 4.83 -9.29 6.46
CA LEU A 144 4.43 -7.90 6.21
C LEU A 144 4.63 -7.08 7.46
N ASP A 145 5.32 -5.97 7.34
CA ASP A 145 5.61 -5.04 8.43
C ASP A 145 5.22 -3.59 8.07
N VAL A 146 5.40 -2.67 9.03
CA VAL A 146 5.27 -1.23 8.77
C VAL A 146 6.12 -0.86 7.55
N GLY A 147 5.53 -0.13 6.61
CA GLY A 147 6.11 0.19 5.30
C GLY A 147 5.80 -0.81 4.19
N SER A 148 5.25 -1.99 4.49
CA SER A 148 4.80 -2.94 3.46
C SER A 148 3.63 -2.37 2.67
N ARG A 149 3.63 -2.65 1.36
CA ARG A 149 2.57 -2.24 0.43
C ARG A 149 1.75 -3.42 -0.03
N ILE A 150 0.44 -3.25 -0.04
CA ILE A 150 -0.51 -4.24 -0.56
C ILE A 150 -1.44 -3.57 -1.58
N PRO A 151 -1.90 -4.29 -2.62
CA PRO A 151 -2.75 -3.70 -3.67
C PRO A 151 -4.07 -3.14 -3.14
N ILE A 152 -4.49 -1.98 -3.65
CA ILE A 152 -5.72 -1.31 -3.20
C ILE A 152 -6.99 -2.07 -3.63
N ALA A 153 -7.02 -2.68 -4.81
CA ALA A 153 -8.24 -3.25 -5.38
C ALA A 153 -8.49 -4.73 -5.00
N SER A 154 -7.45 -5.48 -4.60
CA SER A 154 -7.57 -6.91 -4.30
C SER A 154 -7.55 -7.26 -2.82
N THR A 155 -7.22 -6.31 -1.94
CA THR A 155 -7.15 -6.54 -0.49
C THR A 155 -8.36 -5.96 0.24
N ALA A 156 -8.75 -6.56 1.35
CA ALA A 156 -9.84 -6.05 2.19
C ALA A 156 -9.57 -4.60 2.63
N MET A 157 -8.33 -4.29 3.03
CA MET A 157 -7.90 -2.94 3.46
C MET A 157 -8.11 -1.89 2.35
N GLY A 158 -7.69 -2.20 1.13
CA GLY A 158 -7.84 -1.28 0.02
C GLY A 158 -9.30 -1.10 -0.40
N ARG A 159 -10.08 -2.17 -0.41
CA ARG A 159 -11.52 -2.11 -0.71
C ARG A 159 -12.28 -1.31 0.33
N ALA A 160 -11.94 -1.45 1.61
CA ALA A 160 -12.51 -0.63 2.68
C ALA A 160 -12.20 0.86 2.48
N TYR A 161 -10.98 1.20 2.05
CA TYR A 161 -10.64 2.57 1.66
C TYR A 161 -11.51 3.05 0.50
N LEU A 162 -11.63 2.24 -0.57
CA LEU A 162 -12.45 2.56 -1.74
C LEU A 162 -13.95 2.76 -1.39
N ALA A 163 -14.45 2.08 -0.36
CA ALA A 163 -15.85 2.17 0.04
C ALA A 163 -16.21 3.53 0.67
N ILE A 164 -15.25 4.24 1.30
CA ILE A 164 -15.54 5.48 2.05
C ILE A 164 -15.08 6.77 1.34
N ILE A 165 -14.35 6.68 0.24
CA ILE A 165 -13.97 7.84 -0.56
C ILE A 165 -15.08 8.25 -1.52
N SER A 166 -14.97 9.43 -2.15
CA SER A 166 -15.93 9.90 -3.13
C SER A 166 -15.96 8.98 -4.37
N GLU A 167 -17.09 8.95 -5.05
CA GLU A 167 -17.23 8.18 -6.28
C GLU A 167 -16.24 8.63 -7.36
N SER A 168 -16.01 9.93 -7.49
CA SER A 168 -15.04 10.47 -8.44
C SER A 168 -13.64 9.98 -8.14
N GLU A 169 -13.18 10.08 -6.88
CA GLU A 169 -11.84 9.61 -6.47
C GLU A 169 -11.71 8.08 -6.67
N ARG A 170 -12.75 7.33 -6.35
CA ARG A 170 -12.79 5.88 -6.55
C ARG A 170 -12.67 5.52 -8.04
N THR A 171 -13.41 6.21 -8.90
CA THR A 171 -13.36 6.01 -10.35
C THR A 171 -11.97 6.29 -10.89
N ASP A 172 -11.33 7.39 -10.52
CA ASP A 172 -9.98 7.75 -10.96
C ASP A 172 -8.93 6.69 -10.53
N ILE A 173 -9.07 6.15 -9.31
CA ILE A 173 -8.20 5.08 -8.83
C ILE A 173 -8.40 3.81 -9.64
N LEU A 174 -9.66 3.40 -9.85
CA LEU A 174 -10.00 2.15 -10.53
C LEU A 174 -9.63 2.18 -12.03
N GLU A 175 -9.75 3.33 -12.69
CA GLU A 175 -9.25 3.51 -14.06
C GLU A 175 -7.73 3.29 -14.14
N ARG A 176 -6.98 3.83 -13.21
CA ARG A 176 -5.52 3.61 -13.15
C ARG A 176 -5.17 2.16 -12.79
N VAL A 177 -5.99 1.46 -12.00
CA VAL A 177 -5.81 0.02 -11.75
C VAL A 177 -6.07 -0.77 -13.03
N ARG A 178 -7.08 -0.40 -13.83
CA ARG A 178 -7.37 -1.00 -15.13
C ARG A 178 -6.19 -0.86 -16.10
N GLU A 179 -5.57 0.33 -16.15
CA GLU A 179 -4.40 0.61 -17.01
C GLU A 179 -3.19 -0.29 -16.70
N LEU A 180 -3.07 -0.79 -15.45
CA LEU A 180 -1.98 -1.70 -15.07
C LEU A 180 -2.15 -3.11 -15.64
N ASP A 181 -3.40 -3.60 -15.72
CA ASP A 181 -3.70 -4.94 -16.22
C ASP A 181 -5.15 -5.01 -16.72
N GLU A 182 -5.33 -4.73 -18.01
CA GLU A 182 -6.64 -4.80 -18.67
C GLU A 182 -7.21 -6.21 -18.74
N ILE A 183 -6.37 -7.25 -18.73
CA ILE A 183 -6.80 -8.65 -18.83
C ILE A 183 -7.43 -9.10 -17.51
N LEU A 184 -6.82 -8.75 -16.38
CA LEU A 184 -7.33 -9.10 -15.06
C LEU A 184 -8.42 -8.13 -14.57
N TRP A 185 -8.55 -6.96 -15.20
CA TRP A 185 -9.49 -5.92 -14.77
C TRP A 185 -10.93 -6.38 -14.56
N PRO A 186 -11.58 -7.17 -15.44
CA PRO A 186 -12.97 -7.59 -15.21
C PRO A 186 -13.12 -8.35 -13.87
N LYS A 187 -12.20 -9.25 -13.55
CA LYS A 187 -12.21 -9.99 -12.28
C LYS A 187 -11.98 -9.09 -11.07
N ILE A 188 -11.07 -8.12 -11.21
CA ILE A 188 -10.77 -7.15 -10.14
C ILE A 188 -12.01 -6.29 -9.87
N ARG A 189 -12.62 -5.75 -10.93
CA ARG A 189 -13.81 -4.92 -10.84
C ARG A 189 -14.96 -5.63 -10.13
N ASP A 190 -15.31 -6.85 -10.58
CA ASP A 190 -16.40 -7.63 -9.98
C ASP A 190 -16.18 -7.92 -8.48
N LYS A 191 -14.91 -8.07 -8.09
CA LYS A 191 -14.55 -8.27 -6.68
C LYS A 191 -14.59 -6.97 -5.87
N VAL A 192 -14.29 -5.83 -6.47
CA VAL A 192 -14.44 -4.51 -5.83
C VAL A 192 -15.92 -4.20 -5.65
N GLU A 193 -16.76 -4.39 -6.68
CA GLU A 193 -18.21 -4.17 -6.61
C GLU A 193 -18.83 -5.02 -5.49
N ARG A 194 -18.52 -6.31 -5.43
CA ARG A 194 -18.96 -7.18 -4.31
C ARG A 194 -18.49 -6.70 -2.94
N ALA A 195 -17.28 -6.20 -2.83
CA ALA A 195 -16.79 -5.69 -1.55
C ALA A 195 -17.48 -4.37 -1.13
N LEU A 196 -17.97 -3.56 -2.07
CA LEU A 196 -18.81 -2.40 -1.76
C LEU A 196 -20.19 -2.84 -1.26
N ASP A 197 -20.77 -3.91 -1.83
CA ASP A 197 -22.01 -4.54 -1.35
C ASP A 197 -21.82 -5.16 0.04
N ASP A 198 -20.66 -5.84 0.26
CA ASP A 198 -20.29 -6.35 1.59
C ASP A 198 -20.21 -5.21 2.62
N PHE A 199 -19.64 -4.07 2.23
CA PHE A 199 -19.57 -2.90 3.11
C PHE A 199 -20.97 -2.39 3.48
N ALA A 200 -21.89 -2.33 2.53
CA ALA A 200 -23.26 -1.94 2.80
C ALA A 200 -24.00 -2.95 3.71
N THR A 201 -23.70 -4.24 3.56
CA THR A 201 -24.37 -5.33 4.28
C THR A 201 -23.79 -5.59 5.66
N TYR A 202 -22.46 -5.65 5.75
CA TYR A 202 -21.73 -6.07 6.95
C TYR A 202 -21.03 -4.91 7.69
N GLY A 203 -20.97 -3.72 7.07
CA GLY A 203 -20.19 -2.59 7.56
C GLY A 203 -18.67 -2.80 7.48
N CYS A 204 -18.22 -3.78 6.69
CA CYS A 204 -16.80 -4.04 6.43
C CYS A 204 -16.62 -4.62 5.03
N CYS A 205 -15.43 -4.47 4.47
CA CYS A 205 -15.05 -5.12 3.21
C CYS A 205 -14.30 -6.42 3.47
N THR A 206 -14.44 -7.36 2.56
CA THR A 206 -13.83 -8.69 2.64
C THR A 206 -12.79 -8.92 1.54
N SER A 207 -11.88 -9.84 1.78
CA SER A 207 -10.99 -10.44 0.78
C SER A 207 -10.66 -11.86 1.23
N PHE A 208 -11.35 -12.84 0.64
CA PHE A 208 -11.18 -14.25 0.95
C PHE A 208 -10.52 -14.95 -0.22
N GLY A 209 -9.17 -15.12 -0.12
CA GLY A 209 -8.35 -15.67 -1.20
C GLY A 209 -8.20 -14.77 -2.43
N ASP A 210 -8.61 -13.52 -2.37
CA ASP A 210 -8.64 -12.61 -3.54
C ASP A 210 -7.28 -11.99 -3.86
N TRP A 211 -6.49 -11.71 -2.83
CA TRP A 211 -5.13 -11.20 -2.97
C TRP A 211 -4.12 -12.35 -3.08
N GLN A 212 -4.13 -13.23 -2.10
CA GLN A 212 -3.37 -14.48 -2.09
C GLN A 212 -4.34 -15.60 -1.73
N PRO A 213 -4.32 -16.74 -2.44
CA PRO A 213 -5.31 -17.82 -2.25
C PRO A 213 -5.41 -18.36 -0.83
N ASP A 214 -4.31 -18.29 -0.09
CA ASP A 214 -4.16 -18.79 1.28
C ASP A 214 -4.34 -17.70 2.36
N VAL A 215 -4.85 -16.51 1.98
CA VAL A 215 -5.03 -15.36 2.89
C VAL A 215 -6.49 -14.91 2.90
N ASN A 216 -7.06 -14.83 4.10
CA ASN A 216 -8.36 -14.22 4.35
C ASN A 216 -8.22 -12.98 5.23
N ALA A 217 -9.02 -11.96 4.94
CA ALA A 217 -9.06 -10.72 5.71
C ALA A 217 -10.42 -10.02 5.62
N ILE A 218 -10.73 -9.26 6.68
CA ILE A 218 -11.78 -8.24 6.71
C ILE A 218 -11.15 -6.89 7.03
N ALA A 219 -11.78 -5.79 6.61
CA ALA A 219 -11.29 -4.46 6.93
C ALA A 219 -12.40 -3.42 7.03
N LEU A 220 -12.16 -2.42 7.86
CA LEU A 220 -12.91 -1.19 7.92
C LEU A 220 -12.02 0.00 7.61
N ALA A 221 -12.60 1.03 7.00
CA ALA A 221 -11.96 2.32 6.84
C ALA A 221 -12.73 3.40 7.59
N PHE A 222 -12.02 4.43 8.01
CA PHE A 222 -12.58 5.57 8.72
C PHE A 222 -11.82 6.85 8.39
N ARG A 223 -12.48 7.99 8.62
CA ARG A 223 -11.86 9.31 8.52
C ARG A 223 -11.47 9.78 9.90
N PRO A 224 -10.18 10.10 10.14
CA PRO A 224 -9.75 10.75 11.36
C PRO A 224 -10.44 12.12 11.56
N ALA A 225 -10.72 12.49 12.81
CA ALA A 225 -11.40 13.75 13.14
C ALA A 225 -10.55 14.99 12.85
N ASP A 226 -9.23 14.84 12.77
CA ASP A 226 -8.27 15.89 12.43
C ASP A 226 -8.27 16.30 10.94
N GLY A 227 -9.16 15.69 10.14
CA GLY A 227 -9.27 15.96 8.71
C GLY A 227 -8.14 15.36 7.85
N THR A 228 -7.28 14.52 8.40
CA THR A 228 -6.26 13.79 7.65
C THR A 228 -6.90 12.78 6.70
N ALA A 229 -6.09 12.22 5.80
CA ALA A 229 -6.55 11.23 4.83
C ALA A 229 -7.17 10.00 5.52
N PRO A 230 -8.18 9.35 4.88
CA PRO A 230 -8.78 8.14 5.43
C PRO A 230 -7.77 7.06 5.74
N LEU A 231 -7.99 6.36 6.84
CA LEU A 231 -7.21 5.21 7.28
C LEU A 231 -8.06 3.94 7.17
N SER A 232 -7.40 2.80 7.04
CA SER A 232 -8.06 1.48 7.04
C SER A 232 -7.39 0.56 8.05
N ILE A 233 -8.19 -0.20 8.79
CA ILE A 233 -7.72 -1.26 9.66
C ILE A 233 -8.20 -2.59 9.12
N ASN A 234 -7.31 -3.58 9.01
CA ASN A 234 -7.68 -4.95 8.67
C ASN A 234 -7.32 -5.93 9.79
N CYS A 235 -8.07 -7.01 9.83
CA CYS A 235 -7.78 -8.23 10.56
C CYS A 235 -7.66 -9.35 9.54
N GLY A 236 -6.51 -10.02 9.46
CA GLY A 236 -6.26 -11.03 8.44
C GLY A 236 -5.08 -11.94 8.75
N GLY A 237 -5.00 -13.01 7.97
CA GLY A 237 -3.96 -14.04 8.08
C GLY A 237 -4.27 -15.29 7.26
N PRO A 238 -3.61 -16.43 7.55
CA PRO A 238 -3.78 -17.65 6.79
C PRO A 238 -5.22 -18.16 6.78
N ALA A 239 -5.72 -18.52 5.59
CA ALA A 239 -7.12 -18.95 5.38
C ALA A 239 -7.50 -20.21 6.17
N PHE A 240 -6.54 -21.12 6.43
CA PHE A 240 -6.77 -22.31 7.23
C PHE A 240 -7.03 -22.02 8.71
N HIS A 241 -6.62 -20.83 9.20
CA HIS A 241 -6.87 -20.38 10.58
C HIS A 241 -8.05 -19.40 10.65
N LEU A 242 -8.16 -18.50 9.68
CA LEU A 242 -9.16 -17.44 9.62
C LEU A 242 -10.20 -17.76 8.54
N SER A 243 -11.18 -18.61 8.88
CA SER A 243 -12.28 -18.87 7.95
C SER A 243 -13.13 -17.61 7.71
N PRO A 244 -13.79 -17.48 6.55
CA PRO A 244 -14.74 -16.39 6.31
C PRO A 244 -15.81 -16.26 7.38
N GLU A 245 -16.34 -17.38 7.87
CA GLU A 245 -17.36 -17.43 8.92
C GLU A 245 -16.84 -16.85 10.24
N TYR A 246 -15.63 -17.27 10.67
CA TYR A 246 -15.00 -16.74 11.88
C TYR A 246 -14.76 -15.23 11.77
N LEU A 247 -14.22 -14.77 10.62
CA LEU A 247 -13.95 -13.36 10.40
C LEU A 247 -15.24 -12.52 10.46
N LEU A 248 -16.34 -13.00 9.85
CA LEU A 248 -17.60 -12.27 9.83
C LEU A 248 -18.39 -12.34 11.14
N LYS A 249 -18.35 -13.45 11.86
CA LYS A 249 -19.13 -13.63 13.09
C LYS A 249 -18.41 -13.15 14.34
N GLU A 250 -17.11 -13.43 14.44
CA GLU A 250 -16.34 -13.21 15.67
C GLU A 250 -15.40 -11.98 15.59
N ALA A 251 -14.62 -11.87 14.51
CA ALA A 251 -13.63 -10.80 14.41
C ALA A 251 -14.26 -9.46 13.99
N ARG A 252 -15.26 -9.46 13.10
CA ARG A 252 -15.90 -8.23 12.60
C ARG A 252 -16.49 -7.36 13.72
N PRO A 253 -17.30 -7.86 14.67
CA PRO A 253 -17.85 -7.00 15.71
C PRO A 253 -16.77 -6.30 16.53
N ARG A 254 -15.67 -6.99 16.81
CA ARG A 254 -14.54 -6.42 17.55
C ARG A 254 -13.74 -5.41 16.72
N LEU A 255 -13.61 -5.64 15.42
CA LEU A 255 -13.00 -4.68 14.52
C LEU A 255 -13.84 -3.40 14.41
N GLN A 256 -15.18 -3.53 14.40
CA GLN A 256 -16.12 -2.40 14.41
C GLN A 256 -16.01 -1.62 15.74
N GLU A 257 -16.00 -2.32 16.88
CA GLU A 257 -15.82 -1.72 18.20
C GLU A 257 -14.48 -0.97 18.30
N LEU A 258 -13.40 -1.56 17.79
CA LEU A 258 -12.08 -0.93 17.74
C LEU A 258 -12.14 0.41 17.02
N VAL A 259 -12.72 0.45 15.81
CA VAL A 259 -12.84 1.69 15.02
C VAL A 259 -13.71 2.72 15.74
N GLU A 260 -14.80 2.31 16.37
CA GLU A 260 -15.66 3.20 17.12
C GLU A 260 -14.95 3.79 18.35
N ARG A 261 -14.19 2.99 19.08
CA ARG A 261 -13.35 3.48 20.22
C ARG A 261 -12.32 4.50 19.73
N LEU A 262 -11.70 4.30 18.58
CA LEU A 262 -10.76 5.26 18.00
C LEU A 262 -11.44 6.59 17.66
N ARG A 263 -12.63 6.56 17.05
CA ARG A 263 -13.39 7.78 16.73
C ARG A 263 -13.72 8.59 17.98
N ARG A 264 -14.27 7.93 19.01
CA ARG A 264 -14.62 8.59 20.30
C ARG A 264 -13.42 9.20 21.00
N THR A 265 -12.27 8.51 20.98
CA THR A 265 -11.05 9.04 21.61
C THR A 265 -10.56 10.30 20.92
N GLN A 266 -10.68 10.38 19.59
CA GLN A 266 -10.33 11.60 18.84
C GLN A 266 -11.28 12.77 19.12
N GLU A 267 -12.58 12.50 19.22
CA GLU A 267 -13.59 13.53 19.50
C GLU A 267 -13.43 14.13 20.91
N ALA A 268 -12.76 13.41 21.81
CA ALA A 268 -12.53 13.83 23.20
C ALA A 268 -11.19 14.59 23.41
N MET A 269 -10.35 14.65 22.39
CA MET A 269 -9.04 15.35 22.42
C MET A 269 -9.13 16.76 21.84
#